data_c0959ebc2095c4018589fa358fd6d763
#
_entry.id   c0959ebc2095c4018589fa358fd6d763
#
_cell.length_a   1.000
_cell.length_b   1.000
_cell.length_c   1.000
_cell.angle_alpha   90.00
_cell.angle_beta   90.00
_cell.angle_gamma   90.00
#
_symmetry.space_group_name_H-M   'P 1'
#
loop_
_entity.id
_entity.type
_entity.pdbx_description
1 polymer ?
#
loop_
_entity_poly.entity_id
_entity_poly.type
_entity_poly.pdbx_seq_one_letter_code
_entity_poly.pdbx_strand_id
1 'polypeptide(L)'
;EVNVLKVLEINSLNKLNILLPALKGNNEMQFYEWKKNDVLQINQFGMLEPAVITNHIIPDIMLVPLLSYDDQKNRLGYGGGFYDRYLSKYLKLYKNILSIGIAFSFQKNAKLPVFNNDIKLNYILTEKGLLQ
;
A
#
# COMPACT_ATOMS: atom_id res chain seq x y z
N GLU A 1 -10.41 -7.69 1.35
CA GLU A 1 -9.51 -6.70 0.71
C GLU A 1 -10.10 -6.24 -0.62
N VAL A 2 -9.93 -4.96 -0.95
CA VAL A 2 -10.43 -4.40 -2.21
C VAL A 2 -9.56 -4.90 -3.36
N ASN A 3 -10.18 -5.42 -4.41
CA ASN A 3 -9.46 -5.86 -5.60
C ASN A 3 -9.12 -4.67 -6.50
N VAL A 4 -7.85 -4.31 -6.58
CA VAL A 4 -7.34 -3.20 -7.40
C VAL A 4 -6.81 -3.65 -8.77
N LEU A 5 -6.89 -4.92 -9.11
CA LEU A 5 -6.32 -5.45 -10.38
C LEU A 5 -6.90 -4.76 -11.61
N LYS A 6 -8.19 -4.42 -11.59
CA LYS A 6 -8.82 -3.68 -12.71
C LYS A 6 -8.21 -2.31 -12.95
N VAL A 7 -7.64 -1.68 -11.94
CA VAL A 7 -6.96 -0.39 -12.08
C VAL A 7 -5.75 -0.52 -13.00
N LEU A 8 -5.07 -1.68 -12.97
CA LEU A 8 -3.89 -1.95 -13.78
C LEU A 8 -4.22 -2.11 -15.29
N GLU A 9 -5.48 -2.32 -15.62
CA GLU A 9 -5.95 -2.51 -17.01
C GLU A 9 -6.37 -1.20 -17.69
N ILE A 10 -6.43 -0.09 -16.96
CA ILE A 10 -6.86 1.21 -17.49
C ILE A 10 -5.76 1.78 -18.38
N ASN A 11 -6.09 2.01 -19.68
CA ASN A 11 -5.14 2.50 -20.68
C ASN A 11 -4.47 3.84 -20.32
N SER A 12 -5.14 4.69 -19.55
CA SER A 12 -4.56 5.96 -19.07
C SER A 12 -3.36 5.75 -18.13
N LEU A 13 -3.24 4.58 -17.51
CA LEU A 13 -2.11 4.22 -16.65
C LEU A 13 -0.87 3.79 -17.42
N ASN A 14 -0.93 3.64 -18.73
CA ASN A 14 0.25 3.29 -19.56
C ASN A 14 1.39 4.32 -19.45
N LYS A 15 1.12 5.50 -18.93
CA LYS A 15 2.11 6.55 -18.65
C LYS A 15 2.66 6.50 -17.23
N LEU A 16 2.12 5.64 -16.36
CA LEU A 16 2.53 5.49 -14.97
C LEU A 16 3.38 4.23 -14.81
N ASN A 17 4.43 4.33 -14.02
CA ASN A 17 5.17 3.17 -13.58
C ASN A 17 4.38 2.47 -12.48
N ILE A 18 4.00 1.22 -12.70
CA ILE A 18 3.35 0.39 -11.70
C ILE A 18 4.42 -0.29 -10.87
N LEU A 19 4.32 -0.13 -9.57
CA LEU A 19 5.21 -0.77 -8.60
C LEU A 19 4.43 -1.76 -7.75
N LEU A 20 5.00 -2.93 -7.54
CA LEU A 20 4.47 -3.92 -6.62
C LEU A 20 5.44 -4.14 -5.45
N PRO A 21 4.90 -4.36 -4.24
CA PRO A 21 5.73 -4.64 -3.08
C PRO A 21 6.31 -6.06 -3.15
N ALA A 22 7.55 -6.20 -2.68
CA ALA A 22 8.16 -7.48 -2.41
C ALA A 22 8.95 -7.44 -1.10
N LEU A 23 9.06 -8.57 -0.45
CA LEU A 23 9.80 -8.70 0.80
C LEU A 23 11.28 -8.91 0.52
N LYS A 24 12.12 -8.14 1.20
CA LYS A 24 13.56 -8.30 1.22
C LYS A 24 13.99 -8.76 2.61
N GLY A 25 14.45 -9.98 2.70
CA GLY A 25 14.75 -10.58 4.01
C GLY A 25 13.49 -10.79 4.84
N ASN A 26 13.61 -10.80 6.16
CA ASN A 26 12.52 -11.22 7.05
C ASN A 26 11.50 -10.12 7.37
N ASN A 27 11.84 -8.83 7.22
CA ASN A 27 11.00 -7.74 7.74
C ASN A 27 10.98 -6.47 6.88
N GLU A 28 11.68 -6.43 5.78
CA GLU A 28 11.76 -5.25 4.92
C GLU A 28 10.91 -5.42 3.68
N MET A 29 10.06 -4.43 3.40
CA MET A 29 9.30 -4.35 2.16
C MET A 29 9.89 -3.27 1.28
N GLN A 30 10.03 -3.56 -0.01
CA GLN A 30 10.45 -2.60 -1.03
C GLN A 30 9.54 -2.70 -2.24
N PHE A 31 9.51 -1.66 -3.07
CA PHE A 31 8.68 -1.60 -4.27
C PHE A 31 9.55 -1.72 -5.51
N TYR A 32 9.06 -2.51 -6.47
CA TYR A 32 9.75 -2.81 -7.72
C TYR A 32 8.82 -2.59 -8.90
N GLU A 33 9.37 -2.09 -10.01
CA GLU A 33 8.61 -1.93 -11.24
C GLU A 33 8.07 -3.28 -11.71
N TRP A 34 6.81 -3.29 -12.10
CA TRP A 34 6.12 -4.44 -12.65
C TRP A 34 5.35 -4.05 -13.91
N LYS A 35 5.46 -4.89 -14.93
CA LYS A 35 4.72 -4.77 -16.19
C LYS A 35 3.74 -5.91 -16.33
N LYS A 36 2.65 -5.70 -17.06
CA LYS A 36 1.51 -6.62 -17.16
C LYS A 36 1.86 -8.08 -17.42
N ASN A 37 2.96 -8.35 -18.12
CA ASN A 37 3.40 -9.72 -18.48
C ASN A 37 4.54 -10.24 -17.60
N ASP A 38 4.98 -9.47 -16.60
CA ASP A 38 6.04 -9.93 -15.71
C ASP A 38 5.53 -11.02 -14.78
N VAL A 39 6.36 -12.02 -14.56
CA VAL A 39 6.03 -13.17 -13.70
C VAL A 39 5.93 -12.73 -12.25
N LEU A 40 4.88 -13.20 -11.59
CA LEU A 40 4.69 -13.08 -10.15
C LEU A 40 4.99 -14.42 -9.46
N GLN A 41 5.46 -14.34 -8.23
CA GLN A 41 5.64 -15.49 -7.34
C GLN A 41 4.88 -15.28 -6.03
N ILE A 42 4.62 -16.37 -5.32
CA ILE A 42 4.01 -16.33 -3.99
C ILE A 42 5.12 -16.34 -2.95
N ASN A 43 5.10 -15.35 -2.05
CA ASN A 43 6.04 -15.29 -0.94
C ASN A 43 5.62 -16.16 0.26
N GLN A 44 6.45 -16.19 1.30
CA GLN A 44 6.19 -16.98 2.51
C GLN A 44 4.90 -16.61 3.27
N PHE A 45 4.30 -15.46 3.01
CA PHE A 45 3.03 -15.01 3.59
C PHE A 45 1.83 -15.23 2.66
N GLY A 46 2.02 -15.93 1.53
CA GLY A 46 0.97 -16.19 0.55
C GLY A 46 0.60 -14.99 -0.33
N MET A 47 1.42 -13.94 -0.36
CA MET A 47 1.18 -12.76 -1.20
C MET A 47 1.94 -12.87 -2.51
N LEU A 48 1.32 -12.33 -3.58
CA LEU A 48 1.97 -12.22 -4.88
C LEU A 48 2.99 -11.07 -4.85
N GLU A 49 4.18 -11.34 -5.36
CA GLU A 49 5.25 -10.35 -5.52
C GLU A 49 5.99 -10.57 -6.84
N PRO A 50 6.70 -9.56 -7.39
CA PRO A 50 7.51 -9.73 -8.59
C PRO A 50 8.54 -10.85 -8.42
N ALA A 51 8.59 -11.77 -9.38
CA ALA A 51 9.56 -12.87 -9.37
C ALA A 51 10.97 -12.40 -9.69
N VAL A 52 11.08 -11.36 -10.53
CA VAL A 52 12.37 -10.73 -10.88
C VAL A 52 12.49 -9.42 -10.14
N ILE A 53 13.47 -9.35 -9.26
CA ILE A 53 13.76 -8.17 -8.44
C ILE A 53 14.90 -7.38 -9.11
N THR A 54 14.58 -6.15 -9.48
CA THR A 54 15.51 -5.17 -10.01
C THR A 54 15.90 -4.14 -8.94
N ASN A 55 16.23 -2.91 -9.33
CA ASN A 55 16.40 -1.83 -8.37
C ASN A 55 15.06 -1.42 -7.77
N HIS A 56 15.00 -1.24 -6.45
CA HIS A 56 13.81 -0.73 -5.81
C HIS A 56 13.56 0.73 -6.19
N ILE A 57 12.28 1.10 -6.24
CA ILE A 57 11.81 2.45 -6.56
C ILE A 57 10.91 2.92 -5.44
N ILE A 58 11.08 4.17 -5.01
CA ILE A 58 10.21 4.77 -4.01
C ILE A 58 8.97 5.30 -4.71
N PRO A 59 7.74 4.87 -4.33
CA PRO A 59 6.53 5.31 -4.97
C PRO A 59 6.20 6.78 -4.67
N ASP A 60 5.65 7.49 -5.63
CA ASP A 60 5.05 8.81 -5.43
C ASP A 60 3.66 8.68 -4.79
N ILE A 61 2.89 7.67 -5.22
CA ILE A 61 1.56 7.34 -4.70
C ILE A 61 1.58 5.88 -4.23
N MET A 62 1.10 5.66 -3.02
CA MET A 62 1.03 4.33 -2.42
C MET A 62 -0.41 3.99 -2.08
N LEU A 63 -0.94 2.92 -2.67
CA LEU A 63 -2.20 2.31 -2.28
C LEU A 63 -1.94 1.35 -1.11
N VAL A 64 -2.56 1.63 0.03
CA VAL A 64 -2.30 0.91 1.28
C VAL A 64 -3.50 0.03 1.63
N PRO A 65 -3.31 -1.29 1.72
CA PRO A 65 -4.37 -2.19 2.16
C PRO A 65 -4.64 -2.02 3.66
N LEU A 66 -5.88 -2.29 4.07
CA LEU A 66 -6.28 -2.19 5.46
C LEU A 66 -7.46 -3.11 5.80
N LEU A 67 -7.59 -3.45 7.07
CA LEU A 67 -8.74 -4.15 7.62
C LEU A 67 -9.82 -3.18 8.10
N SER A 68 -9.42 -2.05 8.65
CA SER A 68 -10.33 -1.03 9.18
C SER A 68 -9.66 0.35 9.19
N TYR A 69 -10.48 1.40 9.22
CA TYR A 69 -10.04 2.79 9.31
C TYR A 69 -11.00 3.63 10.17
N ASP A 70 -10.54 4.81 10.60
CA ASP A 70 -11.36 5.78 11.31
C ASP A 70 -11.36 7.16 10.63
N ASP A 71 -12.14 8.11 11.17
CA ASP A 71 -12.26 9.47 10.64
C ASP A 71 -10.94 10.28 10.71
N GLN A 72 -10.01 9.84 11.53
CA GLN A 72 -8.67 10.47 11.60
C GLN A 72 -7.66 9.83 10.63
N LYS A 73 -8.11 8.91 9.78
CA LYS A 73 -7.29 8.16 8.82
C LYS A 73 -6.23 7.27 9.49
N ASN A 74 -6.47 6.87 10.72
CA ASN A 74 -5.76 5.75 11.31
C ASN A 74 -6.24 4.46 10.64
N ARG A 75 -5.37 3.49 10.54
CA ARG A 75 -5.70 2.20 9.95
C ARG A 75 -5.32 1.03 10.85
N LEU A 76 -6.10 -0.01 10.78
CA LEU A 76 -5.74 -1.34 11.25
C LEU A 76 -5.23 -2.16 10.06
N GLY A 77 -3.98 -2.58 10.11
CA GLY A 77 -3.38 -3.46 9.09
C GLY A 77 -3.48 -4.93 9.47
N TYR A 78 -2.87 -5.77 8.64
CA TYR A 78 -2.87 -7.23 8.80
C TYR A 78 -1.87 -7.77 9.85
N GLY A 79 -1.23 -6.89 10.62
CA GLY A 79 -0.35 -7.24 11.75
C GLY A 79 1.14 -7.30 11.41
N GLY A 80 1.54 -7.33 10.15
CA GLY A 80 2.95 -7.40 9.75
C GLY A 80 3.73 -6.09 9.91
N GLY A 81 3.05 -4.94 10.00
CA GLY A 81 3.66 -3.61 10.16
C GLY A 81 4.51 -3.13 8.98
N PHE A 82 4.45 -3.80 7.82
CA PHE A 82 5.31 -3.50 6.66
C PHE A 82 5.11 -2.08 6.13
N TYR A 83 3.85 -1.65 5.97
CA TYR A 83 3.54 -0.32 5.45
C TYR A 83 3.90 0.79 6.45
N ASP A 84 3.67 0.58 7.75
CA ASP A 84 4.04 1.57 8.77
C ASP A 84 5.56 1.74 8.86
N ARG A 85 6.31 0.63 8.82
CA ARG A 85 7.78 0.69 8.77
C ARG A 85 8.29 1.37 7.51
N TYR A 86 7.71 1.03 6.35
CA TYR A 86 8.08 1.65 5.07
C TYR A 86 7.82 3.15 5.09
N LEU A 87 6.61 3.57 5.43
CA LEU A 87 6.23 4.98 5.50
C LEU A 87 7.04 5.73 6.55
N SER A 88 7.25 5.15 7.73
CA SER A 88 8.08 5.77 8.78
C SER A 88 9.51 6.05 8.31
N LYS A 89 10.11 5.11 7.56
CA LYS A 89 11.46 5.24 7.02
C LYS A 89 11.53 6.31 5.91
N TYR A 90 10.68 6.19 4.90
CA TYR A 90 10.81 6.97 3.68
C TYR A 90 10.18 8.36 3.75
N LEU A 91 9.14 8.59 4.55
CA LEU A 91 8.61 9.94 4.79
C LEU A 91 9.61 10.85 5.50
N LYS A 92 10.46 10.28 6.34
CA LYS A 92 11.56 11.05 6.97
C LYS A 92 12.60 11.52 5.96
N LEU A 93 12.85 10.72 4.92
CA LEU A 93 13.87 10.99 3.92
C LEU A 93 13.36 11.84 2.75
N TYR A 94 12.16 11.55 2.26
CA TYR A 94 11.65 12.09 0.98
C TYR A 94 10.38 12.93 1.09
N LYS A 95 9.63 12.85 2.17
CA LYS A 95 8.44 13.66 2.53
C LYS A 95 7.26 13.71 1.53
N ASN A 96 7.34 13.05 0.37
CA ASN A 96 6.44 13.24 -0.76
C ASN A 96 5.62 12.01 -1.15
N ILE A 97 5.59 10.95 -0.33
CA ILE A 97 4.76 9.78 -0.62
C ILE A 97 3.32 10.09 -0.26
N LEU A 98 2.44 10.07 -1.26
CA LEU A 98 1.00 10.19 -1.05
C LEU A 98 0.43 8.82 -0.71
N SER A 99 0.04 8.61 0.54
CA SER A 99 -0.53 7.35 1.02
C SER A 99 -2.05 7.39 1.01
N ILE A 100 -2.67 6.44 0.30
CA ILE A 100 -4.12 6.33 0.14
C ILE A 100 -4.54 4.94 0.61
N GLY A 101 -5.30 4.87 1.70
CA GLY A 101 -5.91 3.62 2.15
C GLY A 101 -7.07 3.23 1.22
N ILE A 102 -7.09 1.96 0.81
CA ILE A 102 -8.16 1.43 -0.03
C ILE A 102 -9.05 0.53 0.80
N ALA A 103 -10.32 0.89 0.90
CA ALA A 103 -11.27 0.22 1.78
C ALA A 103 -12.68 0.20 1.19
N PHE A 104 -13.55 -0.63 1.78
CA PHE A 104 -15.00 -0.46 1.66
C PHE A 104 -15.51 0.43 2.80
N SER A 105 -16.58 1.16 2.56
CA SER A 105 -17.16 2.08 3.55
C SER A 105 -17.56 1.38 4.86
N PHE A 106 -17.95 0.11 4.80
CA PHE A 106 -18.31 -0.67 5.98
C PHE A 106 -17.13 -1.02 6.89
N GLN A 107 -15.88 -0.87 6.42
CA GLN A 107 -14.67 -1.11 7.21
C GLN A 107 -14.34 0.06 8.16
N LYS A 108 -15.18 1.11 8.16
CA LYS A 108 -15.05 2.26 9.05
C LYS A 108 -15.38 1.89 10.49
N ASN A 109 -14.54 2.30 11.41
CA ASN A 109 -14.77 2.25 12.86
C ASN A 109 -14.82 3.66 13.45
N ALA A 110 -15.50 3.80 14.59
CA ALA A 110 -15.60 5.10 15.26
C ALA A 110 -14.25 5.62 15.73
N LYS A 111 -13.41 4.72 16.25
CA LYS A 111 -12.04 5.03 16.69
C LYS A 111 -11.22 3.75 16.72
N LEU A 112 -10.02 3.83 16.19
CA LEU A 112 -9.06 2.73 16.25
C LEU A 112 -8.01 2.98 17.35
N PRO A 113 -7.47 1.91 17.97
CA PRO A 113 -6.28 2.04 18.79
C PRO A 113 -5.10 2.49 17.92
N VAL A 114 -4.34 3.46 18.41
CA VAL A 114 -3.17 4.02 17.72
C VAL A 114 -1.94 3.72 18.57
N PHE A 115 -0.93 3.15 17.95
CA PHE A 115 0.37 2.87 18.55
C PHE A 115 1.43 3.87 18.06
N ASN A 116 2.53 4.01 18.78
CA ASN A 116 3.56 5.02 18.50
C ASN A 116 4.21 4.90 17.11
N ASN A 117 4.17 3.71 16.51
CA ASN A 117 4.77 3.45 15.20
C ASN A 117 3.75 3.49 14.05
N ASP A 118 2.48 3.71 14.34
CA ASP A 118 1.44 3.78 13.32
C ASP A 118 1.52 5.09 12.56
N ILE A 119 1.43 5.02 11.25
CA ILE A 119 1.46 6.18 10.36
C ILE A 119 0.05 6.45 9.84
N LYS A 120 -0.43 7.67 10.08
CA LYS A 120 -1.69 8.14 9.48
C LYS A 120 -1.57 8.23 7.97
N LEU A 121 -2.61 7.82 7.29
CA LEU A 121 -2.70 7.96 5.84
C LEU A 121 -3.11 9.39 5.45
N ASN A 122 -2.75 9.81 4.25
CA ASN A 122 -3.19 11.10 3.71
C ASN A 122 -4.69 11.07 3.37
N TYR A 123 -5.14 9.96 2.77
CA TYR A 123 -6.53 9.78 2.35
C TYR A 123 -7.00 8.34 2.58
N ILE A 124 -8.31 8.17 2.62
CA ILE A 124 -8.97 6.86 2.51
C ILE A 124 -9.93 6.93 1.31
N LEU A 125 -9.80 6.02 0.38
CA LEU A 125 -10.67 5.87 -0.78
C LEU A 125 -11.60 4.68 -0.58
N THR A 126 -12.89 4.93 -0.74
CA THR A 126 -13.94 3.89 -0.66
C THR A 126 -14.85 4.00 -1.88
N GLU A 127 -15.83 3.07 -2.01
CA GLU A 127 -16.88 3.17 -3.03
C GLU A 127 -17.77 4.41 -2.87
N LYS A 128 -17.72 5.08 -1.72
CA LYS A 128 -18.48 6.32 -1.46
C LYS A 128 -17.68 7.59 -1.72
N GLY A 129 -16.41 7.45 -2.05
CA GLY A 129 -15.54 8.57 -2.35
C GLY A 129 -14.32 8.66 -1.45
N LEU A 130 -13.67 9.81 -1.47
CA LEU A 130 -12.41 10.10 -0.81
C LEU A 130 -12.64 10.80 0.53
N LEU A 131 -12.18 10.19 1.61
CA LEU A 131 -12.07 10.81 2.92
C LEU A 131 -10.74 11.57 3.01
N GLN A 132 -10.86 12.86 3.19
CA GLN A 132 -9.73 13.80 3.32
C GLN A 132 -9.37 14.05 4.78
#